data_9ed8644c92a0d3c2495df4ec636fd802
#
_entry.id   9ed8644c92a0d3c2495df4ec636fd802
#
_cell.length_a   1.000
_cell.length_b   1.000
_cell.length_c   1.000
_cell.angle_alpha   90.00
_cell.angle_beta   90.00
_cell.angle_gamma   90.00
#
_symmetry.space_group_name_H-M   'P 1'
#
loop_
_entity.id
_entity.type
_entity.pdbx_description
1 polymer ?
#
loop_
_entity_poly.entity_id
_entity_poly.type
_entity_poly.pdbx_seq_one_letter_code
_entity_poly.pdbx_strand_id
1 'polypeptide(L)'
;MHIETPPKEKPYEKAEGERRGIVIVNTGDGKGKSTAAFGLALRAHGRGKKVKIFQFMKVPSARFGEHRMFEQIGIPIEGLGDGFSWKSQDLEHSAQLARDGWEKARATIMGGEHFMVVLDEITYPLIYGWLPLQDVLDTLAARPKDCTVVLTGRRCPQEIIDMADTVTEMTLIKHAFKAGIPAQRGIED
;
A
#
# COMPACT_ATOMS: atom_id res chain seq x y z
N MET A 1 15.98 -34.01 -10.04
CA MET A 1 14.84 -33.10 -9.85
C MET A 1 13.89 -33.78 -8.87
N HIS A 2 13.79 -33.28 -7.62
CA HIS A 2 12.82 -33.81 -6.64
C HIS A 2 11.43 -33.34 -7.07
N ILE A 3 10.57 -34.26 -7.45
CA ILE A 3 9.15 -33.99 -7.71
C ILE A 3 8.45 -34.18 -6.36
N GLU A 4 8.01 -33.09 -5.74
CA GLU A 4 7.20 -33.15 -4.54
C GLU A 4 5.77 -33.60 -4.89
N THR A 5 5.28 -34.60 -4.16
CA THR A 5 3.88 -35.02 -4.30
C THR A 5 2.99 -34.02 -3.60
N PRO A 6 1.91 -33.51 -4.25
CA PRO A 6 0.97 -32.60 -3.59
C PRO A 6 0.42 -33.23 -2.30
N PRO A 7 0.27 -32.43 -1.20
CA PRO A 7 -0.30 -32.93 0.03
C PRO A 7 -1.76 -33.41 -0.18
N LYS A 8 -2.08 -34.58 0.33
CA LYS A 8 -3.45 -35.14 0.24
C LYS A 8 -4.43 -34.52 1.23
N GLU A 9 -3.89 -33.87 2.27
CA GLU A 9 -4.66 -33.16 3.31
C GLU A 9 -4.28 -31.68 3.32
N LYS A 10 -5.16 -30.84 3.93
CA LYS A 10 -4.84 -29.41 4.08
C LYS A 10 -3.59 -29.27 4.94
N PRO A 11 -2.54 -28.57 4.46
CA PRO A 11 -1.26 -28.44 5.16
C PRO A 11 -1.30 -27.45 6.34
N TYR A 12 -2.47 -26.98 6.75
CA TYR A 12 -2.67 -26.02 7.82
C TYR A 12 -3.99 -26.27 8.56
N GLU A 13 -4.00 -26.00 9.85
CA GLU A 13 -5.19 -26.02 10.67
C GLU A 13 -6.09 -24.81 10.37
N LYS A 14 -7.37 -24.94 10.65
CA LYS A 14 -8.32 -23.83 10.52
C LYS A 14 -8.06 -22.83 11.66
N ALA A 15 -7.81 -21.57 11.32
CA ALA A 15 -7.74 -20.52 12.32
C ALA A 15 -9.13 -20.35 12.99
N GLU A 16 -9.15 -20.33 14.33
CA GLU A 16 -10.36 -20.22 15.15
C GLU A 16 -10.68 -18.79 15.56
N GLY A 17 -9.81 -17.83 15.22
CA GLY A 17 -9.96 -16.42 15.57
C GLY A 17 -11.15 -15.74 14.87
N GLU A 18 -11.61 -14.65 15.47
CA GLU A 18 -12.68 -13.82 14.92
C GLU A 18 -12.24 -13.07 13.66
N ARG A 19 -13.10 -12.98 12.67
CA ARG A 19 -12.83 -12.18 11.46
C ARG A 19 -12.87 -10.69 11.77
N ARG A 20 -11.83 -9.97 11.39
CA ARG A 20 -11.70 -8.52 11.54
C ARG A 20 -10.91 -7.91 10.41
N GLY A 21 -10.90 -6.60 10.32
CA GLY A 21 -9.95 -5.85 9.50
C GLY A 21 -8.53 -6.04 10.04
N ILE A 22 -7.56 -6.10 9.14
CA ILE A 22 -6.16 -6.35 9.45
C ILE A 22 -5.25 -5.25 8.89
N VAL A 23 -4.06 -5.12 9.48
CA VAL A 23 -2.98 -4.29 8.94
C VAL A 23 -2.06 -5.18 8.11
N ILE A 24 -1.90 -4.82 6.83
CA ILE A 24 -1.05 -5.53 5.88
C ILE A 24 0.08 -4.60 5.44
N VAL A 25 1.30 -5.08 5.45
CA VAL A 25 2.49 -4.35 4.98
C VAL A 25 3.14 -5.10 3.83
N ASN A 26 3.33 -4.41 2.70
CA ASN A 26 4.17 -4.86 1.60
C ASN A 26 5.41 -3.97 1.53
N THR A 27 6.58 -4.49 1.92
CA THR A 27 7.84 -3.73 1.99
C THR A 27 8.95 -4.39 1.18
N GLY A 28 10.19 -3.94 1.34
CA GLY A 28 11.37 -4.46 0.66
C GLY A 28 11.72 -3.73 -0.64
N ASP A 29 12.89 -4.05 -1.17
CA ASP A 29 13.46 -3.38 -2.36
C ASP A 29 12.96 -3.93 -3.70
N GLY A 30 12.36 -5.13 -3.69
CA GLY A 30 11.80 -5.79 -4.87
C GLY A 30 10.55 -5.09 -5.38
N LYS A 31 10.20 -5.42 -6.61
CA LYS A 31 8.96 -4.96 -7.25
C LYS A 31 7.74 -5.75 -6.78
N GLY A 32 6.55 -5.17 -6.98
CA GLY A 32 5.28 -5.84 -6.70
C GLY A 32 4.53 -5.33 -5.48
N LYS A 33 5.09 -4.44 -4.66
CA LYS A 33 4.44 -3.91 -3.44
C LYS A 33 3.08 -3.28 -3.72
N SER A 34 3.04 -2.27 -4.60
CA SER A 34 1.80 -1.60 -5.02
C SER A 34 0.90 -2.55 -5.81
N THR A 35 1.47 -3.37 -6.72
CA THR A 35 0.71 -4.36 -7.49
C THR A 35 -0.03 -5.35 -6.58
N ALA A 36 0.61 -5.84 -5.50
CA ALA A 36 -0.02 -6.72 -4.54
C ALA A 36 -1.15 -6.01 -3.77
N ALA A 37 -0.93 -4.77 -3.33
CA ALA A 37 -1.94 -3.95 -2.66
C ALA A 37 -3.14 -3.67 -3.58
N PHE A 38 -2.91 -3.32 -4.84
CA PHE A 38 -3.95 -3.10 -5.84
C PHE A 38 -4.71 -4.39 -6.19
N GLY A 39 -4.02 -5.52 -6.21
CA GLY A 39 -4.66 -6.84 -6.33
C GLY A 39 -5.62 -7.14 -5.18
N LEU A 40 -5.27 -6.78 -3.94
CA LEU A 40 -6.15 -6.88 -2.79
C LEU A 40 -7.35 -5.92 -2.91
N ALA A 41 -7.11 -4.68 -3.33
CA ALA A 41 -8.16 -3.70 -3.59
C ALA A 41 -9.18 -4.20 -4.62
N LEU A 42 -8.70 -4.71 -5.76
CA LEU A 42 -9.52 -5.31 -6.80
C LEU A 42 -10.33 -6.50 -6.28
N ARG A 43 -9.69 -7.40 -5.50
CA ARG A 43 -10.35 -8.56 -4.90
C ARG A 43 -11.46 -8.15 -3.92
N ALA A 44 -11.23 -7.15 -3.07
CA ALA A 44 -12.21 -6.64 -2.14
C ALA A 44 -13.39 -5.98 -2.89
N HIS A 45 -13.09 -5.13 -3.88
CA HIS A 45 -14.09 -4.48 -4.72
C HIS A 45 -14.96 -5.48 -5.47
N GLY A 46 -14.37 -6.53 -6.05
CA GLY A 46 -15.09 -7.63 -6.71
C GLY A 46 -16.01 -8.43 -5.76
N ARG A 47 -15.88 -8.25 -4.45
CA ARG A 47 -16.79 -8.74 -3.41
C ARG A 47 -17.80 -7.69 -2.93
N GLY A 48 -17.93 -6.56 -3.65
CA GLY A 48 -18.83 -5.47 -3.31
C GLY A 48 -18.40 -4.66 -2.09
N LYS A 49 -17.10 -4.74 -1.70
CA LYS A 49 -16.57 -3.98 -0.56
C LYS A 49 -16.10 -2.61 -0.99
N LYS A 50 -16.37 -1.59 -0.16
CA LYS A 50 -15.86 -0.23 -0.37
C LYS A 50 -14.35 -0.20 -0.15
N VAL A 51 -13.62 0.32 -1.12
CA VAL A 51 -12.15 0.47 -1.10
C VAL A 51 -11.79 1.91 -1.43
N LYS A 52 -10.75 2.44 -0.82
CA LYS A 52 -10.12 3.73 -1.17
C LYS A 52 -8.61 3.55 -1.24
N ILE A 53 -7.97 4.19 -2.22
CA ILE A 53 -6.51 4.15 -2.41
C ILE A 53 -5.97 5.56 -2.35
N PHE A 54 -4.90 5.75 -1.56
CA PHE A 54 -4.10 6.97 -1.47
C PHE A 54 -2.67 6.64 -1.88
N GLN A 55 -2.09 7.45 -2.80
CA GLN A 55 -0.71 7.30 -3.27
C GLN A 55 0.12 8.52 -2.88
N PHE A 56 0.98 8.35 -1.87
CA PHE A 56 1.73 9.46 -1.25
C PHE A 56 2.80 10.09 -2.14
N MET A 57 3.29 9.36 -3.14
CA MET A 57 4.38 9.83 -4.02
C MET A 57 3.91 10.13 -5.45
N LYS A 58 2.60 10.09 -5.71
CA LYS A 58 2.05 10.36 -7.04
C LYS A 58 1.30 11.68 -7.08
N VAL A 59 1.44 12.40 -8.18
CA VAL A 59 0.67 13.65 -8.40
C VAL A 59 -0.82 13.36 -8.58
N PRO A 60 -1.73 14.28 -8.20
CA PRO A 60 -3.17 14.09 -8.40
C PRO A 60 -3.59 13.90 -9.86
N SER A 61 -2.80 14.43 -10.80
CA SER A 61 -3.03 14.28 -12.24
C SER A 61 -2.47 13.00 -12.86
N ALA A 62 -1.90 12.09 -12.06
CA ALA A 62 -1.34 10.83 -12.56
C ALA A 62 -2.40 10.01 -13.32
N ARG A 63 -2.01 9.42 -14.46
CA ARG A 63 -2.87 8.64 -15.34
C ARG A 63 -2.20 7.35 -15.81
N PHE A 64 -1.60 6.62 -14.85
CA PHE A 64 -1.04 5.29 -15.11
C PHE A 64 -2.15 4.28 -15.42
N GLY A 65 -1.79 3.08 -15.81
CA GLY A 65 -2.74 2.03 -16.18
C GLY A 65 -3.75 1.72 -15.08
N GLU A 66 -3.28 1.61 -13.83
CA GLU A 66 -4.12 1.37 -12.65
C GLU A 66 -5.13 2.50 -12.39
N HIS A 67 -4.75 3.78 -12.58
CA HIS A 67 -5.68 4.92 -12.40
C HIS A 67 -6.86 4.81 -13.35
N ARG A 68 -6.58 4.55 -14.64
CA ARG A 68 -7.61 4.42 -15.68
C ARG A 68 -8.55 3.25 -15.41
N MET A 69 -7.99 2.10 -14.99
CA MET A 69 -8.79 0.93 -14.71
C MET A 69 -9.64 1.12 -13.45
N PHE A 70 -9.06 1.67 -12.37
CA PHE A 70 -9.79 1.91 -11.13
C PHE A 70 -10.90 2.95 -11.29
N GLU A 71 -10.69 3.98 -12.12
CA GLU A 71 -11.72 4.92 -12.49
C GLU A 71 -12.90 4.23 -13.21
N GLN A 72 -12.62 3.34 -14.18
CA GLN A 72 -13.64 2.59 -14.92
C GLN A 72 -14.49 1.68 -14.02
N ILE A 73 -13.88 1.04 -13.05
CA ILE A 73 -14.58 0.10 -12.14
C ILE A 73 -15.07 0.77 -10.85
N GLY A 74 -14.83 2.08 -10.66
CA GLY A 74 -15.34 2.82 -9.51
C GLY A 74 -14.57 2.62 -8.20
N ILE A 75 -13.26 2.30 -8.25
CA ILE A 75 -12.37 2.33 -7.09
C ILE A 75 -11.72 3.72 -7.02
N PRO A 76 -12.03 4.54 -5.99
CA PRO A 76 -11.39 5.83 -5.84
C PRO A 76 -9.90 5.69 -5.54
N ILE A 77 -9.05 6.29 -6.39
CA ILE A 77 -7.59 6.39 -6.22
C ILE A 77 -7.17 7.86 -6.27
N GLU A 78 -6.35 8.31 -5.35
CA GLU A 78 -5.97 9.71 -5.20
C GLU A 78 -4.45 9.83 -4.99
N GLY A 79 -3.79 10.58 -5.88
CA GLY A 79 -2.41 11.00 -5.70
C GLY A 79 -2.32 12.16 -4.71
N LEU A 80 -1.39 12.09 -3.78
CA LEU A 80 -1.21 13.04 -2.68
C LEU A 80 0.15 13.74 -2.69
N GLY A 81 1.00 13.45 -3.67
CA GLY A 81 2.35 14.00 -3.79
C GLY A 81 2.53 14.93 -4.99
N ASP A 82 3.73 15.42 -5.15
CA ASP A 82 4.21 16.22 -6.27
C ASP A 82 5.07 15.42 -7.27
N GLY A 83 5.13 14.11 -7.10
CA GLY A 83 5.96 13.20 -7.89
C GLY A 83 7.19 12.70 -7.13
N PHE A 84 8.27 12.44 -7.85
CA PHE A 84 9.48 11.89 -7.25
C PHE A 84 10.23 12.94 -6.42
N SER A 85 10.53 12.64 -5.16
CA SER A 85 11.23 13.52 -4.22
C SER A 85 12.59 14.04 -4.75
N TRP A 86 13.31 13.26 -5.59
CA TRP A 86 14.56 13.72 -6.21
C TRP A 86 14.38 14.74 -7.34
N LYS A 87 13.14 15.00 -7.77
CA LYS A 87 12.78 16.05 -8.73
C LYS A 87 12.15 17.26 -8.06
N SER A 88 11.76 17.14 -6.79
CA SER A 88 11.16 18.25 -6.05
C SER A 88 12.22 19.31 -5.78
N GLN A 89 11.91 20.55 -6.15
CA GLN A 89 12.74 21.72 -5.84
C GLN A 89 12.36 22.36 -4.49
N ASP A 90 11.23 21.92 -3.91
CA ASP A 90 10.69 22.39 -2.65
C ASP A 90 10.23 21.22 -1.78
N LEU A 91 11.17 20.76 -0.92
CA LEU A 91 10.92 19.63 -0.03
C LEU A 91 9.88 19.96 1.06
N GLU A 92 9.77 21.24 1.47
CA GLU A 92 8.77 21.63 2.45
C GLU A 92 7.36 21.57 1.85
N HIS A 93 7.21 21.97 0.59
CA HIS A 93 5.96 21.80 -0.14
C HIS A 93 5.57 20.31 -0.24
N SER A 94 6.52 19.44 -0.61
CA SER A 94 6.29 17.99 -0.66
C SER A 94 5.89 17.42 0.71
N ALA A 95 6.55 17.88 1.78
CA ALA A 95 6.21 17.49 3.15
C ALA A 95 4.82 17.96 3.55
N GLN A 96 4.42 19.19 3.17
CA GLN A 96 3.08 19.69 3.45
C GLN A 96 2.00 18.90 2.71
N LEU A 97 2.21 18.58 1.44
CA LEU A 97 1.31 17.70 0.68
C LEU A 97 1.14 16.33 1.33
N ALA A 98 2.23 15.76 1.85
CA ALA A 98 2.18 14.49 2.56
C ALA A 98 1.36 14.60 3.85
N ARG A 99 1.53 15.68 4.63
CA ARG A 99 0.72 15.94 5.85
C ARG A 99 -0.76 16.11 5.53
N ASP A 100 -1.09 16.95 4.55
CA ASP A 100 -2.48 17.16 4.12
C ASP A 100 -3.12 15.88 3.59
N GLY A 101 -2.35 15.09 2.85
CA GLY A 101 -2.76 13.77 2.36
C GLY A 101 -2.97 12.77 3.48
N TRP A 102 -2.13 12.80 4.51
CA TRP A 102 -2.28 11.96 5.69
C TRP A 102 -3.57 12.27 6.45
N GLU A 103 -3.92 13.55 6.65
CA GLU A 103 -5.17 13.92 7.32
C GLU A 103 -6.40 13.39 6.56
N LYS A 104 -6.40 13.42 5.23
CA LYS A 104 -7.47 12.81 4.41
C LYS A 104 -7.52 11.29 4.58
N ALA A 105 -6.37 10.63 4.55
CA ALA A 105 -6.28 9.18 4.71
C ALA A 105 -6.74 8.75 6.12
N ARG A 106 -6.28 9.45 7.15
CA ARG A 106 -6.67 9.25 8.54
C ARG A 106 -8.19 9.41 8.73
N ALA A 107 -8.76 10.51 8.23
CA ALA A 107 -10.21 10.74 8.28
C ALA A 107 -11.01 9.63 7.58
N THR A 108 -10.50 9.14 6.43
CA THR A 108 -11.12 8.02 5.70
C THR A 108 -11.07 6.71 6.48
N ILE A 109 -9.95 6.40 7.14
CA ILE A 109 -9.81 5.20 7.98
C ILE A 109 -10.75 5.31 9.18
N MET A 110 -10.70 6.42 9.91
CA MET A 110 -11.46 6.62 11.15
C MET A 110 -12.97 6.76 10.91
N GLY A 111 -13.37 7.19 9.71
CA GLY A 111 -14.78 7.27 9.31
C GLY A 111 -15.50 5.93 9.20
N GLY A 112 -14.77 4.81 9.10
CA GLY A 112 -15.32 3.46 9.17
C GLY A 112 -16.19 3.03 7.99
N GLU A 113 -16.29 3.85 6.94
CA GLU A 113 -17.11 3.52 5.77
C GLU A 113 -16.46 2.53 4.81
N HIS A 114 -15.14 2.40 4.88
CA HIS A 114 -14.34 1.59 3.95
C HIS A 114 -13.93 0.27 4.61
N PHE A 115 -14.18 -0.81 3.89
CA PHE A 115 -13.66 -2.13 4.25
C PHE A 115 -12.13 -2.19 4.12
N MET A 116 -11.58 -1.45 3.14
CA MET A 116 -10.14 -1.41 2.89
C MET A 116 -9.68 -0.02 2.49
N VAL A 117 -8.60 0.45 3.11
CA VAL A 117 -7.85 1.66 2.73
C VAL A 117 -6.42 1.25 2.39
N VAL A 118 -5.98 1.62 1.19
CA VAL A 118 -4.59 1.41 0.75
C VAL A 118 -3.81 2.71 0.88
N LEU A 119 -2.68 2.65 1.56
CA LEU A 119 -1.72 3.73 1.75
C LEU A 119 -0.45 3.40 0.94
N ASP A 120 -0.51 3.69 -0.36
CA ASP A 120 0.56 3.34 -1.28
C ASP A 120 1.73 4.32 -1.16
N GLU A 121 2.94 3.75 -1.01
CA GLU A 121 4.20 4.48 -0.81
C GLU A 121 4.24 5.36 0.47
N ILE A 122 3.42 5.08 1.50
CA ILE A 122 3.38 5.81 2.79
C ILE A 122 4.71 5.77 3.54
N THR A 123 5.55 4.75 3.31
CA THR A 123 6.82 4.64 4.01
C THR A 123 7.78 5.78 3.68
N TYR A 124 7.70 6.38 2.48
CA TYR A 124 8.59 7.48 2.11
C TYR A 124 8.38 8.74 2.96
N PRO A 125 7.15 9.30 3.09
CA PRO A 125 6.93 10.41 4.02
C PRO A 125 7.34 10.11 5.46
N LEU A 126 7.20 8.86 5.91
CA LEU A 126 7.63 8.44 7.26
C LEU A 126 9.16 8.49 7.41
N ILE A 127 9.90 7.85 6.49
CA ILE A 127 11.38 7.81 6.57
C ILE A 127 12.05 9.16 6.27
N TYR A 128 11.34 10.07 5.59
CA TYR A 128 11.79 11.44 5.38
C TYR A 128 11.44 12.37 6.56
N GLY A 129 10.70 11.87 7.57
CA GLY A 129 10.27 12.67 8.73
C GLY A 129 9.20 13.70 8.39
N TRP A 130 8.51 13.57 7.26
CA TRP A 130 7.42 14.45 6.86
C TRP A 130 6.13 14.18 7.62
N LEU A 131 5.94 12.92 8.05
CA LEU A 131 4.83 12.47 8.89
C LEU A 131 5.36 11.95 10.22
N PRO A 132 4.74 12.33 11.36
CA PRO A 132 5.04 11.71 12.64
C PRO A 132 4.63 10.23 12.61
N LEU A 133 5.59 9.33 12.87
CA LEU A 133 5.32 7.89 12.91
C LEU A 133 4.25 7.54 13.94
N GLN A 134 4.26 8.21 15.09
CA GLN A 134 3.31 7.94 16.17
C GLN A 134 1.85 8.19 15.75
N ASP A 135 1.58 9.24 14.96
CA ASP A 135 0.23 9.52 14.45
C ASP A 135 -0.30 8.39 13.57
N VAL A 136 0.59 7.78 12.77
CA VAL A 136 0.23 6.62 11.93
C VAL A 136 -0.04 5.40 12.80
N LEU A 137 0.82 5.12 13.77
CA LEU A 137 0.65 4.00 14.72
C LEU A 137 -0.66 4.13 15.50
N ASP A 138 -0.95 5.31 16.05
CA ASP A 138 -2.16 5.59 16.82
C ASP A 138 -3.42 5.41 15.95
N THR A 139 -3.38 5.90 14.72
CA THR A 139 -4.49 5.71 13.76
C THR A 139 -4.71 4.24 13.43
N LEU A 140 -3.64 3.49 13.17
CA LEU A 140 -3.73 2.06 12.89
C LEU A 140 -4.25 1.27 14.09
N ALA A 141 -3.87 1.65 15.31
CA ALA A 141 -4.36 1.03 16.54
C ALA A 141 -5.84 1.34 16.80
N ALA A 142 -6.27 2.58 16.56
CA ALA A 142 -7.64 3.06 16.82
C ALA A 142 -8.63 2.82 15.66
N ARG A 143 -8.17 2.28 14.52
CA ARG A 143 -9.03 2.07 13.36
C ARG A 143 -10.27 1.24 13.69
N PRO A 144 -11.40 1.43 12.99
CA PRO A 144 -12.58 0.58 13.14
C PRO A 144 -12.24 -0.90 12.92
N LYS A 145 -12.84 -1.77 13.74
CA LYS A 145 -12.54 -3.22 13.80
C LYS A 145 -12.60 -3.91 12.43
N ASP A 146 -13.50 -3.47 11.54
CA ASP A 146 -13.69 -4.08 10.21
C ASP A 146 -12.87 -3.42 9.10
N CYS A 147 -12.11 -2.36 9.41
CA CYS A 147 -11.29 -1.65 8.44
C CYS A 147 -9.92 -2.33 8.27
N THR A 148 -9.65 -2.84 7.08
CA THR A 148 -8.32 -3.31 6.67
C THR A 148 -7.51 -2.14 6.14
N VAL A 149 -6.27 -1.99 6.61
CA VAL A 149 -5.33 -0.98 6.07
C VAL A 149 -4.14 -1.69 5.45
N VAL A 150 -3.83 -1.35 4.20
CA VAL A 150 -2.69 -1.90 3.45
C VAL A 150 -1.65 -0.82 3.24
N LEU A 151 -0.46 -1.00 3.76
CA LEU A 151 0.66 -0.06 3.62
C LEU A 151 1.68 -0.62 2.63
N THR A 152 2.22 0.24 1.77
CA THR A 152 3.32 -0.14 0.88
C THR A 152 4.49 0.84 0.96
N GLY A 153 5.66 0.34 0.60
CA GLY A 153 6.87 1.13 0.39
C GLY A 153 8.13 0.44 0.89
N ARG A 154 9.27 1.00 0.56
CA ARG A 154 10.56 0.47 1.01
C ARG A 154 10.85 0.91 2.43
N ARG A 155 11.72 0.15 3.13
CA ARG A 155 12.24 0.51 4.46
C ARG A 155 11.12 0.87 5.44
N CYS A 156 10.09 0.00 5.53
CA CYS A 156 9.02 0.21 6.49
C CYS A 156 9.57 0.31 7.91
N PRO A 157 9.16 1.30 8.72
CA PRO A 157 9.54 1.39 10.13
C PRO A 157 9.22 0.10 10.89
N GLN A 158 10.13 -0.31 11.78
CA GLN A 158 10.00 -1.56 12.54
C GLN A 158 8.75 -1.57 13.41
N GLU A 159 8.37 -0.44 13.96
CA GLU A 159 7.19 -0.28 14.81
C GLU A 159 5.88 -0.60 14.04
N ILE A 160 5.82 -0.27 12.75
CA ILE A 160 4.69 -0.65 11.88
C ILE A 160 4.73 -2.14 11.58
N ILE A 161 5.93 -2.71 11.34
CA ILE A 161 6.10 -4.15 11.12
C ILE A 161 5.63 -4.93 12.34
N ASP A 162 6.00 -4.50 13.54
CA ASP A 162 5.68 -5.18 14.80
C ASP A 162 4.18 -5.18 15.11
N MET A 163 3.45 -4.12 14.71
CA MET A 163 2.01 -4.04 14.93
C MET A 163 1.16 -4.67 13.82
N ALA A 164 1.75 -4.93 12.65
CA ALA A 164 1.03 -5.46 11.50
C ALA A 164 0.62 -6.92 11.68
N ASP A 165 -0.56 -7.28 11.16
CA ASP A 165 -1.06 -8.66 11.18
C ASP A 165 -0.41 -9.52 10.08
N THR A 166 0.04 -8.87 8.99
CA THR A 166 0.70 -9.55 7.85
C THR A 166 1.78 -8.64 7.27
N VAL A 167 2.98 -9.16 7.17
CA VAL A 167 4.10 -8.45 6.54
C VAL A 167 4.70 -9.32 5.45
N THR A 168 4.87 -8.75 4.26
CA THR A 168 5.56 -9.39 3.13
C THR A 168 6.72 -8.51 2.70
N GLU A 169 7.92 -9.05 2.74
CA GLU A 169 9.10 -8.40 2.18
C GLU A 169 9.35 -8.89 0.75
N MET A 170 9.35 -7.98 -0.20
CA MET A 170 9.65 -8.26 -1.60
C MET A 170 11.14 -8.07 -1.86
N THR A 171 11.85 -9.17 -1.96
CA THR A 171 13.30 -9.19 -2.16
C THR A 171 13.67 -8.93 -3.61
N LEU A 172 14.66 -8.06 -3.83
CA LEU A 172 15.21 -7.75 -5.15
C LEU A 172 16.23 -8.80 -5.57
N ILE A 173 15.80 -9.86 -6.22
CA ILE A 173 16.70 -10.91 -6.77
C ILE A 173 17.31 -10.43 -8.09
N LYS A 174 16.48 -9.96 -9.03
CA LYS A 174 16.88 -9.36 -10.32
C LYS A 174 15.99 -8.17 -10.64
N HIS A 175 16.51 -7.23 -11.41
CA HIS A 175 15.71 -6.08 -11.89
C HIS A 175 16.07 -5.78 -13.34
N ALA A 176 15.05 -5.64 -14.19
CA ALA A 176 15.21 -5.33 -15.62
C ALA A 176 16.07 -4.09 -15.86
N PHE A 177 15.85 -3.03 -15.08
CA PHE A 177 16.64 -1.79 -15.15
C PHE A 177 18.14 -2.02 -14.95
N LYS A 178 18.53 -2.90 -13.99
CA LYS A 178 19.95 -3.24 -13.78
C LYS A 178 20.57 -4.00 -14.96
N ALA A 179 19.72 -4.65 -15.77
CA ALA A 179 20.11 -5.31 -17.02
C ALA A 179 20.02 -4.38 -18.25
N GLY A 180 19.82 -3.06 -18.05
CA GLY A 180 19.70 -2.08 -19.13
C GLY A 180 18.36 -2.06 -19.85
N ILE A 181 17.35 -2.76 -19.35
CA ILE A 181 16.01 -2.78 -19.95
C ILE A 181 15.21 -1.58 -19.41
N PRO A 182 14.76 -0.64 -20.28
CA PRO A 182 14.00 0.52 -19.86
C PRO A 182 12.59 0.15 -19.35
N ALA A 183 11.97 1.08 -18.63
CA ALA A 183 10.58 0.95 -18.20
C ALA A 183 9.63 0.78 -19.38
N GLN A 184 8.62 -0.07 -19.22
CA GLN A 184 7.64 -0.40 -20.25
C GLN A 184 6.24 -0.05 -19.77
N ARG A 185 5.46 0.59 -20.64
CA ARG A 185 4.04 0.87 -20.39
C ARG A 185 3.26 -0.42 -20.17
N GLY A 186 2.40 -0.43 -19.15
CA GLY A 186 1.64 -1.62 -18.77
C GLY A 186 2.42 -2.62 -17.89
N ILE A 187 3.73 -2.36 -17.65
CA ILE A 187 4.57 -3.14 -16.71
C ILE A 187 5.02 -2.24 -15.55
N GLU A 188 5.51 -1.03 -15.87
CA GLU A 188 6.07 -0.11 -14.89
C GLU A 188 5.14 1.09 -14.60
N ASP A 189 4.24 1.41 -15.53
CA ASP A 189 3.29 2.53 -15.48
C ASP A 189 1.97 2.24 -16.27
#